data_3a7e94108185d977361c75e5440d5bd4
#
_entry.id   3a7e94108185d977361c75e5440d5bd4
#
_cell.length_a   1.000
_cell.length_b   1.000
_cell.length_c   1.000
_cell.angle_alpha   90.00
_cell.angle_beta   90.00
_cell.angle_gamma   90.00
#
_symmetry.space_group_name_H-M   'P 1'
#
loop_
_entity.id
_entity.type
_entity.pdbx_description
1 polymer ?
#
loop_
_entity_poly.entity_id
_entity_poly.type
_entity_poly.pdbx_seq_one_letter_code
_entity_poly.pdbx_strand_id
1 'polypeptide(L)'
;MVDDRTALVVVDAANVVGSRPDGWWRDRAGAARRLLAELSALAQQPDGPAEVVVVLEGAAKAAVTGEANPEFRGLHVVSAKGSGDDAIVEVVAAAAEEDGDRPITVVTADRGLRDRVEALGAHTIGPRRLLDGIDS
;
A
#
# COMPACT_ATOMS: atom_id res chain seq x y z
N MET A 1 -8.72 -13.23 20.42
CA MET A 1 -9.46 -12.40 19.44
C MET A 1 -8.51 -11.44 18.76
N VAL A 2 -8.53 -11.45 17.42
CA VAL A 2 -7.65 -10.57 16.67
C VAL A 2 -8.17 -9.14 16.79
N ASP A 3 -7.30 -8.23 17.19
CA ASP A 3 -7.64 -6.81 17.27
C ASP A 3 -7.38 -6.19 15.89
N ASP A 4 -8.43 -5.79 15.18
CA ASP A 4 -8.32 -5.18 13.86
C ASP A 4 -7.45 -3.93 13.86
N ARG A 5 -7.28 -3.30 15.02
CA ARG A 5 -6.42 -2.13 15.16
C ARG A 5 -4.93 -2.46 15.02
N THR A 6 -4.55 -3.74 15.01
CA THR A 6 -3.16 -4.15 14.77
C THR A 6 -2.90 -4.56 13.32
N ALA A 7 -3.94 -4.60 12.49
CA ALA A 7 -3.81 -5.03 11.10
C ALA A 7 -2.97 -4.04 10.29
N LEU A 8 -2.07 -4.60 9.48
CA LEU A 8 -1.22 -3.84 8.58
C LEU A 8 -1.67 -4.07 7.14
N VAL A 9 -1.86 -3.01 6.39
CA VAL A 9 -2.15 -3.10 4.95
C VAL A 9 -0.97 -2.49 4.19
N VAL A 10 -0.38 -3.27 3.29
CA VAL A 10 0.74 -2.82 2.46
C VAL A 10 0.24 -2.71 1.02
N VAL A 11 0.33 -1.52 0.45
CA VAL A 11 -0.23 -1.23 -0.88
C VAL A 11 0.88 -1.10 -1.91
N ASP A 12 0.79 -1.95 -2.95
CA ASP A 12 1.62 -1.84 -4.14
C ASP A 12 1.03 -0.74 -5.03
N ALA A 13 1.51 0.49 -4.85
CA ALA A 13 0.92 1.66 -5.52
C ALA A 13 0.96 1.53 -7.04
N ALA A 14 2.07 1.04 -7.61
CA ALA A 14 2.20 0.88 -9.05
C ALA A 14 1.11 -0.05 -9.61
N ASN A 15 0.85 -1.15 -8.89
CA ASN A 15 -0.15 -2.12 -9.31
C ASN A 15 -1.57 -1.57 -9.20
N VAL A 16 -1.86 -0.86 -8.11
CA VAL A 16 -3.20 -0.26 -7.91
C VAL A 16 -3.45 0.86 -8.92
N VAL A 17 -2.49 1.77 -9.09
CA VAL A 17 -2.59 2.85 -10.08
C VAL A 17 -2.77 2.26 -11.47
N GLY A 18 -1.97 1.24 -11.81
CA GLY A 18 -2.02 0.60 -13.13
C GLY A 18 -3.32 -0.13 -13.43
N SER A 19 -4.13 -0.42 -12.41
CA SER A 19 -5.42 -1.10 -12.60
C SER A 19 -6.55 -0.15 -12.98
N ARG A 20 -6.34 1.17 -12.90
CA ARG A 20 -7.36 2.18 -13.22
C ARG A 20 -7.24 2.62 -14.68
N PRO A 21 -8.35 2.67 -15.43
CA PRO A 21 -8.33 3.14 -16.82
C PRO A 21 -8.48 4.67 -16.89
N ASP A 22 -7.59 5.40 -16.23
CA ASP A 22 -7.72 6.86 -16.07
C ASP A 22 -6.57 7.67 -16.65
N GLY A 23 -5.71 7.04 -17.48
CA GLY A 23 -4.60 7.75 -18.10
C GLY A 23 -3.41 7.98 -17.16
N TRP A 24 -3.27 7.16 -16.13
CA TRP A 24 -2.23 7.28 -15.10
C TRP A 24 -0.81 7.38 -15.68
N TRP A 25 -0.56 6.77 -16.83
CA TRP A 25 0.76 6.77 -17.46
C TRP A 25 1.21 8.14 -17.95
N ARG A 26 0.28 9.08 -18.09
CA ARG A 26 0.58 10.45 -18.52
C ARG A 26 1.10 11.32 -17.38
N ASP A 27 0.75 10.97 -16.14
CA ASP A 27 1.19 11.67 -14.95
C ASP A 27 1.21 10.70 -13.78
N ARG A 28 2.29 9.95 -13.68
CA ARG A 28 2.42 8.90 -12.66
C ARG A 28 2.45 9.46 -11.25
N ALA A 29 3.13 10.60 -11.07
CA ALA A 29 3.19 11.25 -9.76
C ALA A 29 1.81 11.74 -9.33
N GLY A 30 1.05 12.37 -10.23
CA GLY A 30 -0.31 12.84 -9.94
C GLY A 30 -1.25 11.69 -9.62
N ALA A 31 -1.16 10.57 -10.37
CA ALA A 31 -1.97 9.39 -10.10
C ALA A 31 -1.66 8.79 -8.74
N ALA A 32 -0.37 8.72 -8.39
CA ALA A 32 0.05 8.23 -7.07
C ALA A 32 -0.45 9.16 -5.96
N ARG A 33 -0.34 10.47 -6.16
CA ARG A 33 -0.81 11.45 -5.18
C ARG A 33 -2.30 11.32 -4.91
N ARG A 34 -3.08 11.12 -5.98
CA ARG A 34 -4.53 10.90 -5.86
C ARG A 34 -4.83 9.65 -5.05
N LEU A 35 -4.12 8.55 -5.32
CA LEU A 35 -4.28 7.32 -4.56
C LEU A 35 -3.92 7.53 -3.08
N LEU A 36 -2.83 8.25 -2.80
CA LEU A 36 -2.44 8.53 -1.42
C LEU A 36 -3.52 9.30 -0.67
N ALA A 37 -4.14 10.30 -1.31
CA ALA A 37 -5.22 11.06 -0.68
C ALA A 37 -6.43 10.16 -0.37
N GLU A 38 -6.79 9.28 -1.30
CA GLU A 38 -7.89 8.34 -1.12
C GLU A 38 -7.61 7.34 0.01
N LEU A 39 -6.38 6.82 0.07
CA LEU A 39 -5.98 5.88 1.12
C LEU A 39 -5.90 6.57 2.48
N SER A 40 -5.48 7.82 2.52
CA SER A 40 -5.45 8.59 3.76
C SER A 40 -6.86 8.75 4.33
N ALA A 41 -7.84 9.04 3.48
CA ALA A 41 -9.23 9.14 3.91
C ALA A 41 -9.73 7.80 4.44
N LEU A 42 -9.38 6.70 3.78
CA LEU A 42 -9.76 5.35 4.21
C LEU A 42 -9.15 5.01 5.57
N ALA A 43 -7.87 5.34 5.75
CA ALA A 43 -7.14 5.03 6.99
C ALA A 43 -7.67 5.81 8.19
N GLN A 44 -8.29 6.95 7.96
CA GLN A 44 -8.84 7.78 9.03
C GLN A 44 -10.25 7.39 9.45
N GLN A 45 -10.88 6.45 8.75
CA GLN A 45 -12.21 5.96 9.14
C GLN A 45 -12.13 5.17 10.46
N PRO A 46 -13.17 5.26 11.31
CA PRO A 46 -13.13 4.57 12.62
C PRO A 46 -12.92 3.07 12.53
N ASP A 47 -13.41 2.44 11.46
CA ASP A 47 -13.28 1.01 11.23
C ASP A 47 -12.19 0.66 10.19
N GLY A 48 -11.34 1.64 9.89
CA GLY A 48 -10.24 1.44 8.95
C GLY A 48 -9.09 0.63 9.57
N PRO A 49 -8.12 0.22 8.74
CA PRO A 49 -6.96 -0.53 9.23
C PRO A 49 -6.10 0.32 10.17
N ALA A 50 -5.40 -0.34 11.08
CA ALA A 50 -4.56 0.35 12.07
C ALA A 50 -3.38 1.06 11.40
N GLU A 51 -2.81 0.45 10.37
CA GLU A 51 -1.64 0.99 9.71
C GLU A 51 -1.70 0.68 8.22
N VAL A 52 -1.43 1.68 7.41
CA VAL A 52 -1.36 1.54 5.96
C VAL A 52 0.02 1.99 5.48
N VAL A 53 0.73 1.10 4.81
CA VAL A 53 2.02 1.39 4.21
C VAL A 53 1.84 1.38 2.70
N VAL A 54 2.22 2.47 2.03
CA VAL A 54 2.13 2.58 0.58
C VAL A 54 3.54 2.62 0.00
N VAL A 55 3.84 1.71 -0.91
CA VAL A 55 5.16 1.63 -1.53
C VAL A 55 5.11 2.25 -2.92
N LEU A 56 5.93 3.27 -3.12
CA LEU A 56 6.07 3.97 -4.41
C LEU A 56 7.38 3.59 -5.08
N GLU A 57 7.36 3.48 -6.40
CA GLU A 57 8.57 3.25 -7.19
C GLU A 57 8.57 4.13 -8.44
N GLY A 58 9.75 4.29 -9.03
CA GLY A 58 9.91 5.02 -10.28
C GLY A 58 9.43 6.47 -10.19
N ALA A 59 8.78 6.95 -11.24
CA ALA A 59 8.32 8.33 -11.34
C ALA A 59 7.25 8.68 -10.29
N ALA A 60 6.52 7.67 -9.78
CA ALA A 60 5.51 7.91 -8.75
C ALA A 60 6.10 8.45 -7.44
N LYS A 61 7.40 8.23 -7.20
CA LYS A 61 8.06 8.73 -5.98
C LYS A 61 8.01 10.25 -5.88
N ALA A 62 7.84 10.94 -7.00
CA ALA A 62 7.72 12.40 -7.00
C ALA A 62 6.46 12.89 -6.29
N ALA A 63 5.48 12.02 -6.04
CA ALA A 63 4.26 12.39 -5.30
C ALA A 63 4.56 12.84 -3.87
N VAL A 64 5.68 12.40 -3.29
CA VAL A 64 6.04 12.69 -1.90
C VAL A 64 7.48 13.20 -1.78
N THR A 65 7.92 14.00 -2.74
CA THR A 65 9.27 14.58 -2.65
C THR A 65 9.33 15.62 -1.53
N GLY A 66 10.39 15.55 -0.74
CA GLY A 66 10.65 16.54 0.30
C GLY A 66 10.03 16.19 1.64
N GLU A 67 9.44 17.19 2.29
CA GLU A 67 8.95 17.06 3.66
C GLU A 67 7.66 16.25 3.76
N ALA A 68 7.34 15.83 4.99
CA ALA A 68 6.11 15.12 5.28
C ALA A 68 4.88 15.88 4.79
N ASN A 69 3.98 15.16 4.16
CA ASN A 69 2.73 15.73 3.65
C ASN A 69 1.60 15.50 4.65
N PRO A 70 1.12 16.55 5.36
CA PRO A 70 0.05 16.38 6.33
C PRO A 70 -1.26 15.89 5.72
N GLU A 71 -1.44 16.07 4.42
CA GLU A 71 -2.63 15.60 3.70
C GLU A 71 -2.70 14.08 3.58
N PHE A 72 -1.61 13.37 3.91
CA PHE A 72 -1.58 11.91 3.85
C PHE A 72 -1.53 11.28 5.24
N ARG A 73 -2.27 11.84 6.16
CA ARG A 73 -2.34 11.31 7.53
C ARG A 73 -2.82 9.86 7.54
N GLY A 74 -2.26 9.10 8.46
CA GLY A 74 -2.61 7.69 8.62
C GLY A 74 -1.83 6.77 7.69
N LEU A 75 -0.98 7.32 6.82
CA LEU A 75 -0.18 6.54 5.89
C LEU A 75 1.30 6.61 6.23
N HIS A 76 1.98 5.49 6.01
CA HIS A 76 3.43 5.46 5.91
C HIS A 76 3.77 5.28 4.44
N VAL A 77 4.49 6.22 3.86
CA VAL A 77 4.86 6.15 2.46
C VAL A 77 6.33 5.74 2.35
N VAL A 78 6.58 4.66 1.63
CA VAL A 78 7.91 4.13 1.41
C VAL A 78 8.28 4.35 -0.05
N SER A 79 9.40 5.05 -0.29
CA SER A 79 9.94 5.22 -1.63
C SER A 79 10.98 4.13 -1.87
N ALA A 80 10.68 3.22 -2.78
CA ALA A 80 11.57 2.09 -3.06
C ALA A 80 12.87 2.58 -3.70
N LYS A 81 13.99 2.08 -3.24
CA LYS A 81 15.31 2.40 -3.83
C LYS A 81 15.53 1.66 -5.14
N GLY A 82 14.93 0.47 -5.26
CA GLY A 82 14.97 -0.35 -6.46
C GLY A 82 13.56 -0.72 -6.86
N SER A 83 13.27 -2.02 -6.96
CA SER A 83 11.93 -2.46 -7.31
C SER A 83 10.96 -2.28 -6.15
N GLY A 84 9.71 -1.94 -6.47
CA GLY A 84 8.67 -1.88 -5.47
C GLY A 84 8.41 -3.22 -4.81
N ASP A 85 8.53 -4.31 -5.57
CA ASP A 85 8.33 -5.67 -5.06
C ASP A 85 9.30 -5.99 -3.92
N ASP A 86 10.58 -5.68 -4.10
CA ASP A 86 11.58 -5.93 -3.06
C ASP A 86 11.31 -5.10 -1.81
N ALA A 87 10.91 -3.83 -1.99
CA ALA A 87 10.59 -2.96 -0.87
C ALA A 87 9.38 -3.49 -0.09
N ILE A 88 8.36 -3.98 -0.80
CA ILE A 88 7.17 -4.56 -0.17
C ILE A 88 7.54 -5.80 0.65
N VAL A 89 8.36 -6.69 0.07
CA VAL A 89 8.80 -7.90 0.79
C VAL A 89 9.56 -7.52 2.05
N GLU A 90 10.42 -6.52 1.98
CA GLU A 90 11.17 -6.04 3.15
C GLU A 90 10.23 -5.52 4.26
N VAL A 91 9.20 -4.75 3.88
CA VAL A 91 8.22 -4.24 4.83
C VAL A 91 7.48 -5.39 5.51
N VAL A 92 7.02 -6.36 4.73
CA VAL A 92 6.29 -7.52 5.27
C VAL A 92 7.19 -8.36 6.18
N ALA A 93 8.42 -8.61 5.75
CA ALA A 93 9.35 -9.42 6.56
C ALA A 93 9.64 -8.75 7.89
N ALA A 94 9.87 -7.45 7.90
CA ALA A 94 10.14 -6.70 9.13
C ALA A 94 8.93 -6.72 10.06
N ALA A 95 7.74 -6.54 9.52
CA ALA A 95 6.51 -6.57 10.32
C ALA A 95 6.26 -7.95 10.92
N ALA A 96 6.51 -9.01 10.16
CA ALA A 96 6.33 -10.38 10.63
C ALA A 96 7.34 -10.74 11.73
N GLU A 97 8.55 -10.22 11.65
CA GLU A 97 9.55 -10.43 12.70
C GLU A 97 9.20 -9.68 13.98
N GLU A 98 8.63 -8.49 13.83
CA GLU A 98 8.25 -7.66 14.97
C GLU A 98 7.07 -8.25 15.74
N ASP A 99 6.06 -8.75 15.00
CA ASP A 99 4.87 -9.35 15.60
C ASP A 99 4.30 -10.39 14.63
N GLY A 100 4.63 -11.65 14.87
CA GLY A 100 4.21 -12.76 14.01
C GLY A 100 2.71 -13.02 14.00
N ASP A 101 1.98 -12.51 14.98
CA ASP A 101 0.54 -12.70 15.06
C ASP A 101 -0.24 -11.55 14.40
N ARG A 102 0.44 -10.50 13.98
CA ARG A 102 -0.19 -9.36 13.36
C ARG A 102 -0.72 -9.69 11.97
N PRO A 103 -2.02 -9.45 11.70
CA PRO A 103 -2.55 -9.66 10.36
C PRO A 103 -1.90 -8.69 9.37
N ILE A 104 -1.40 -9.22 8.26
CA ILE A 104 -0.78 -8.42 7.19
C ILE A 104 -1.50 -8.72 5.89
N THR A 105 -1.96 -7.70 5.21
CA THR A 105 -2.60 -7.82 3.89
C THR A 105 -1.81 -6.99 2.89
N VAL A 106 -1.42 -7.60 1.78
CA VAL A 106 -0.72 -6.91 0.69
C VAL A 106 -1.68 -6.76 -0.48
N VAL A 107 -1.80 -5.54 -0.99
CA VAL A 107 -2.68 -5.24 -2.12
C VAL A 107 -1.86 -5.24 -3.40
N THR A 108 -2.00 -6.28 -4.20
CA THR A 108 -1.31 -6.43 -5.48
C THR A 108 -1.96 -7.53 -6.31
N ALA A 109 -1.89 -7.42 -7.63
CA ALA A 109 -2.27 -8.49 -8.55
C ALA A 109 -1.04 -9.24 -9.08
N ASP A 110 0.16 -8.79 -8.77
CA ASP A 110 1.40 -9.42 -9.23
C ASP A 110 1.56 -10.78 -8.58
N ARG A 111 1.53 -11.84 -9.39
CA ARG A 111 1.56 -13.21 -8.89
C ARG A 111 2.87 -13.55 -8.19
N GLY A 112 4.00 -13.11 -8.72
CA GLY A 112 5.29 -13.35 -8.11
C GLY A 112 5.42 -12.70 -6.74
N LEU A 113 4.93 -11.46 -6.62
CA LEU A 113 4.93 -10.75 -5.33
C LEU A 113 3.99 -11.44 -4.33
N ARG A 114 2.81 -11.87 -4.79
CA ARG A 114 1.87 -12.58 -3.92
C ARG A 114 2.50 -13.82 -3.32
N ASP A 115 3.19 -14.62 -4.14
CA ASP A 115 3.84 -15.83 -3.65
C ASP A 115 4.90 -15.51 -2.60
N ARG A 116 5.68 -14.44 -2.81
CA ARG A 116 6.74 -14.05 -1.88
C ARG A 116 6.19 -13.62 -0.52
N VAL A 117 5.15 -12.81 -0.50
CA VAL A 117 4.60 -12.30 0.77
C VAL A 117 3.75 -13.36 1.47
N GLU A 118 3.07 -14.22 0.73
CA GLU A 118 2.31 -15.32 1.31
C GLU A 118 3.23 -16.32 2.01
N ALA A 119 4.43 -16.51 1.49
CA ALA A 119 5.44 -17.33 2.13
C ALA A 119 5.88 -16.76 3.49
N LEU A 120 5.69 -15.46 3.71
CA LEU A 120 5.98 -14.79 4.98
C LEU A 120 4.76 -14.74 5.91
N GLY A 121 3.64 -15.31 5.49
CA GLY A 121 2.42 -15.35 6.29
C GLY A 121 1.40 -14.25 6.01
N ALA A 122 1.66 -13.39 5.02
CA ALA A 122 0.72 -12.33 4.66
C ALA A 122 -0.43 -12.87 3.81
N HIS A 123 -1.54 -12.17 3.83
CA HIS A 123 -2.66 -12.39 2.92
C HIS A 123 -2.52 -11.42 1.75
N THR A 124 -3.14 -11.74 0.63
CA THR A 124 -3.13 -10.85 -0.53
C THR A 124 -4.54 -10.59 -1.05
N ILE A 125 -4.78 -9.38 -1.51
CA ILE A 125 -6.02 -9.02 -2.20
C ILE A 125 -5.65 -8.25 -3.47
N GLY A 126 -6.54 -8.27 -4.46
CA GLY A 126 -6.30 -7.53 -5.69
C GLY A 126 -6.61 -6.05 -5.57
N PRO A 127 -6.07 -5.23 -6.49
CA PRO A 127 -6.31 -3.78 -6.47
C PRO A 127 -7.78 -3.39 -6.57
N ARG A 128 -8.58 -4.13 -7.31
CA ARG A 128 -9.99 -3.83 -7.47
C ARG A 128 -10.75 -3.87 -6.15
N ARG A 129 -10.42 -4.85 -5.31
CA ARG A 129 -11.07 -4.98 -4.00
C ARG A 129 -10.79 -3.76 -3.11
N LEU A 130 -9.56 -3.26 -3.14
CA LEU A 130 -9.20 -2.04 -2.43
C LEU A 130 -9.97 -0.84 -2.99
N LEU A 131 -10.00 -0.70 -4.31
CA LEU A 131 -10.67 0.42 -4.97
C LEU A 131 -12.18 0.42 -4.71
N ASP A 132 -12.80 -0.76 -4.67
CA ASP A 132 -14.22 -0.88 -4.32
C ASP A 132 -14.49 -0.35 -2.91
N GLY A 133 -13.58 -0.59 -1.98
CA GLY A 133 -13.69 -0.04 -0.63
C GLY A 133 -13.55 1.47 -0.58
N ILE A 134 -12.71 2.04 -1.45
CA ILE A 134 -12.53 3.49 -1.54
C ILE A 134 -13.79 4.16 -2.12
N ASP A 135 -14.39 3.53 -3.13
CA ASP A 135 -15.52 4.10 -3.86
C ASP A 135 -16.87 3.88 -3.16
N SER A 136 -16.91 3.06 -2.14
CA SER A 136 -18.16 2.76 -1.42
C SER A 136 -18.57 3.85 -0.44
#